data_0835708e4982feb02663c61d12134928
#
_entry.id   0835708e4982feb02663c61d12134928
#
_cell.length_a   1.000
_cell.length_b   1.000
_cell.length_c   1.000
_cell.angle_alpha   90.00
_cell.angle_beta   90.00
_cell.angle_gamma   90.00
#
_symmetry.space_group_name_H-M   'P 1'
#
loop_
_entity.id
_entity.type
_entity.pdbx_description
1 polymer ?
#
loop_
_entity_poly.entity_id
_entity_poly.type
_entity_poly.pdbx_seq_one_letter_code
_entity_poly.pdbx_strand_id
1 'polypeptide(L)'
;MIDERGDFHMEDTHIVQLYWDRNETAISESSMKYGAYCTSIAQNILQNPADAEECVNDTWLHAWNAMPPHRPSLLSTFLGKITRNLSFDLYRKMHRKKRGESQMDAVLDELEECVSGKDDIERQWEMKELIAEINQFLQKLPEEKRCMFVLRYWYVDSIGEIAERLG
;
A
#
# COMPACT_ATOMS: atom_id res chain seq x y z
N MET A 1 0.37 18.22 14.58
CA MET A 1 1.21 18.99 13.63
C MET A 1 0.29 19.48 12.53
N ILE A 2 0.40 20.73 12.12
CA ILE A 2 -0.40 21.28 11.00
C ILE A 2 0.36 20.90 9.73
N ASP A 3 -0.28 20.25 8.75
CA ASP A 3 0.32 19.98 7.45
C ASP A 3 0.42 21.28 6.62
N GLU A 4 1.12 21.23 5.46
CA GLU A 4 1.29 22.39 4.57
C GLU A 4 -0.03 22.95 4.02
N ARG A 5 -1.17 22.25 4.22
CA ARG A 5 -2.53 22.65 3.84
C ARG A 5 -3.34 23.20 5.01
N GLY A 6 -2.77 23.25 6.23
CA GLY A 6 -3.42 23.79 7.42
C GLY A 6 -4.35 22.79 8.14
N ASP A 7 -4.33 21.52 7.77
CA ASP A 7 -5.13 20.49 8.41
C ASP A 7 -4.44 19.95 9.68
N PHE A 8 -5.24 19.84 10.75
CA PHE A 8 -4.77 19.33 12.04
C PHE A 8 -4.92 17.80 12.05
N HIS A 9 -3.86 17.07 11.70
CA HIS A 9 -3.85 15.62 11.78
C HIS A 9 -3.26 15.12 13.09
N MET A 10 -3.91 14.12 13.69
CA MET A 10 -3.42 13.45 14.89
C MET A 10 -2.08 12.73 14.61
N GLU A 11 -1.19 12.72 15.60
CA GLU A 11 0.09 11.99 15.50
C GLU A 11 -0.15 10.47 15.40
N ASP A 12 0.65 9.78 14.59
CA ASP A 12 0.53 8.32 14.37
C ASP A 12 0.56 7.52 15.66
N THR A 13 1.41 7.91 16.59
CA THR A 13 1.51 7.26 17.91
C THR A 13 0.21 7.34 18.70
N HIS A 14 -0.52 8.45 18.57
CA HIS A 14 -1.84 8.63 19.19
C HIS A 14 -2.91 7.76 18.51
N ILE A 15 -2.91 7.74 17.17
CA ILE A 15 -3.86 6.88 16.41
C ILE A 15 -3.63 5.41 16.77
N VAL A 16 -2.36 4.96 16.81
CA VAL A 16 -2.01 3.58 17.22
C VAL A 16 -2.47 3.30 18.64
N GLN A 17 -2.34 4.27 19.56
CA GLN A 17 -2.82 4.11 20.93
C GLN A 17 -4.35 3.96 20.98
N LEU A 18 -5.10 4.72 20.18
CA LEU A 18 -6.57 4.58 20.09
C LEU A 18 -6.98 3.17 19.64
N TYR A 19 -6.26 2.57 18.68
CA TYR A 19 -6.49 1.16 18.30
C TYR A 19 -6.24 0.20 19.46
N TRP A 20 -5.18 0.42 20.24
CA TRP A 20 -4.84 -0.39 21.40
C TRP A 20 -5.87 -0.27 22.51
N ASP A 21 -6.41 0.92 22.72
CA ASP A 21 -7.46 1.22 23.70
C ASP A 21 -8.86 0.80 23.23
N ARG A 22 -8.95 0.18 22.03
CA ARG A 22 -10.23 -0.19 21.39
C ARG A 22 -11.21 0.98 21.27
N ASN A 23 -10.68 2.15 21.01
CA ASN A 23 -11.45 3.36 20.75
C ASN A 23 -11.78 3.50 19.26
N GLU A 24 -13.06 3.47 18.90
CA GLU A 24 -13.54 3.54 17.52
C GLU A 24 -13.11 4.82 16.76
N THR A 25 -12.74 5.88 17.48
CA THR A 25 -12.20 7.09 16.84
C THR A 25 -10.90 6.84 16.10
N ALA A 26 -10.18 5.75 16.41
CA ALA A 26 -8.99 5.32 15.66
C ALA A 26 -9.27 5.15 14.16
N ILE A 27 -10.45 4.63 13.82
CA ILE A 27 -10.86 4.40 12.42
C ILE A 27 -11.10 5.74 11.71
N SER A 28 -11.84 6.67 12.33
CA SER A 28 -12.11 7.98 11.74
C SER A 28 -10.84 8.81 11.58
N GLU A 29 -9.92 8.80 12.57
CA GLU A 29 -8.64 9.49 12.48
C GLU A 29 -7.73 8.90 11.39
N SER A 30 -7.69 7.56 11.28
CA SER A 30 -6.97 6.88 10.19
C SER A 30 -7.55 7.23 8.83
N SER A 31 -8.87 7.24 8.70
CA SER A 31 -9.57 7.58 7.45
C SER A 31 -9.31 9.05 7.05
N MET A 32 -9.36 9.99 7.98
CA MET A 32 -9.05 11.39 7.70
C MET A 32 -7.60 11.57 7.24
N LYS A 33 -6.65 10.92 7.91
CA LYS A 33 -5.23 11.11 7.63
C LYS A 33 -4.73 10.31 6.43
N TYR A 34 -5.21 9.09 6.26
CA TYR A 34 -4.67 8.11 5.29
C TYR A 34 -5.69 7.65 4.24
N GLY A 35 -6.93 8.14 4.28
CA GLY A 35 -7.98 7.72 3.36
C GLY A 35 -7.60 7.94 1.90
N ALA A 36 -7.13 9.14 1.55
CA ALA A 36 -6.72 9.47 0.18
C ALA A 36 -5.54 8.58 -0.29
N TYR A 37 -4.57 8.32 0.60
CA TYR A 37 -3.43 7.44 0.31
C TYR A 37 -3.85 5.99 0.06
N CYS A 38 -4.69 5.41 0.93
CA CYS A 38 -5.19 4.05 0.75
C CYS A 38 -6.09 3.94 -0.49
N THR A 39 -6.92 4.95 -0.76
CA THR A 39 -7.77 5.00 -1.96
C THR A 39 -6.94 5.04 -3.23
N SER A 40 -5.86 5.82 -3.27
CA SER A 40 -4.95 5.86 -4.41
C SER A 40 -4.34 4.48 -4.69
N ILE A 41 -3.84 3.78 -3.64
CA ILE A 41 -3.30 2.43 -3.78
C ILE A 41 -4.36 1.47 -4.35
N ALA A 42 -5.56 1.46 -3.77
CA ALA A 42 -6.61 0.54 -4.16
C ALA A 42 -7.11 0.82 -5.60
N GLN A 43 -7.28 2.10 -5.98
CA GLN A 43 -7.71 2.49 -7.32
C GLN A 43 -6.68 2.09 -8.38
N ASN A 44 -5.39 2.28 -8.10
CA ASN A 44 -4.32 1.92 -9.04
C ASN A 44 -4.31 0.41 -9.34
N ILE A 45 -4.58 -0.43 -8.33
CA ILE A 45 -4.61 -1.89 -8.50
C ILE A 45 -5.93 -2.38 -9.11
N LEU A 46 -7.07 -1.86 -8.62
CA LEU A 46 -8.40 -2.39 -8.96
C LEU A 46 -9.03 -1.70 -10.17
N GLN A 47 -8.61 -0.47 -10.48
CA GLN A 47 -9.14 0.37 -11.57
C GLN A 47 -10.68 0.51 -11.56
N ASN A 48 -11.32 0.25 -10.41
CA ASN A 48 -12.74 0.38 -10.16
C ASN A 48 -12.99 1.14 -8.86
N PRO A 49 -13.65 2.31 -8.90
CA PRO A 49 -13.85 3.14 -7.70
C PRO A 49 -14.65 2.44 -6.60
N ALA A 50 -15.67 1.64 -6.95
CA ALA A 50 -16.52 0.96 -5.97
C ALA A 50 -15.74 -0.15 -5.25
N ASP A 51 -14.97 -0.96 -5.99
CA ASP A 51 -14.12 -2.01 -5.42
C ASP A 51 -12.98 -1.40 -4.57
N ALA A 52 -12.45 -0.25 -4.99
CA ALA A 52 -11.44 0.47 -4.22
C ALA A 52 -11.99 1.01 -2.89
N GLU A 53 -13.21 1.56 -2.88
CA GLU A 53 -13.88 2.03 -1.67
C GLU A 53 -14.13 0.87 -0.69
N GLU A 54 -14.62 -0.27 -1.17
CA GLU A 54 -14.81 -1.48 -0.37
C GLU A 54 -13.47 -1.94 0.25
N CYS A 55 -12.43 -2.01 -0.57
CA CYS A 55 -11.09 -2.41 -0.13
C CYS A 55 -10.51 -1.46 0.95
N VAL A 56 -10.75 -0.15 0.82
CA VAL A 56 -10.33 0.83 1.83
C VAL A 56 -11.10 0.65 3.14
N ASN A 57 -12.40 0.40 3.08
CA ASN A 57 -13.20 0.09 4.27
C ASN A 57 -12.73 -1.19 4.96
N ASP A 58 -12.42 -2.23 4.20
CA ASP A 58 -11.83 -3.46 4.72
C ASP A 58 -10.44 -3.22 5.34
N THR A 59 -9.66 -2.27 4.82
CA THR A 59 -8.37 -1.88 5.40
C THR A 59 -8.52 -1.43 6.85
N TRP A 60 -9.55 -0.64 7.16
CA TRP A 60 -9.81 -0.17 8.53
C TRP A 60 -10.20 -1.33 9.45
N LEU A 61 -11.03 -2.24 8.98
CA LEU A 61 -11.41 -3.43 9.74
C LEU A 61 -10.21 -4.35 10.02
N HIS A 62 -9.35 -4.55 9.02
CA HIS A 62 -8.13 -5.34 9.18
C HIS A 62 -7.15 -4.68 10.14
N ALA A 63 -6.97 -3.35 10.07
CA ALA A 63 -6.14 -2.60 11.00
C ALA A 63 -6.68 -2.72 12.44
N TRP A 64 -8.00 -2.60 12.62
CA TRP A 64 -8.66 -2.79 13.91
C TRP A 64 -8.42 -4.17 14.50
N ASN A 65 -8.51 -5.21 13.70
CA ASN A 65 -8.30 -6.59 14.15
C ASN A 65 -6.82 -6.91 14.41
N ALA A 66 -5.91 -6.26 13.70
CA ALA A 66 -4.47 -6.49 13.84
C ALA A 66 -3.85 -5.72 15.03
N MET A 67 -4.47 -4.64 15.49
CA MET A 67 -3.99 -3.84 16.63
C MET A 67 -4.97 -3.93 17.80
N PRO A 68 -4.61 -4.49 18.98
CA PRO A 68 -3.40 -5.26 19.27
C PRO A 68 -3.38 -6.66 18.63
N PRO A 69 -2.25 -7.39 18.54
CA PRO A 69 -0.97 -7.13 19.23
C PRO A 69 0.03 -6.27 18.45
N HIS A 70 -0.22 -5.99 17.15
CA HIS A 70 0.73 -5.20 16.36
C HIS A 70 0.77 -3.73 16.83
N ARG A 71 1.99 -3.18 16.89
CA ARG A 71 2.22 -1.78 17.21
C ARG A 71 3.16 -1.17 16.18
N PRO A 72 2.64 -0.78 15.00
CA PRO A 72 3.47 -0.28 13.91
C PRO A 72 4.18 1.03 14.30
N SER A 73 5.46 1.14 13.94
CA SER A 73 6.24 2.37 14.10
C SER A 73 5.91 3.41 13.02
N LEU A 74 5.47 2.94 11.84
CA LEU A 74 5.03 3.77 10.71
C LEU A 74 3.63 3.31 10.29
N LEU A 75 2.63 4.07 10.69
CA LEU A 75 1.22 3.72 10.46
C LEU A 75 0.89 3.74 8.95
N SER A 76 1.44 4.68 8.19
CA SER A 76 1.27 4.73 6.73
C SER A 76 1.71 3.44 6.03
N THR A 77 2.90 2.95 6.36
CA THR A 77 3.44 1.70 5.80
C THR A 77 2.57 0.49 6.16
N PHE A 78 2.11 0.44 7.40
CA PHE A 78 1.25 -0.64 7.90
C PHE A 78 -0.10 -0.66 7.18
N LEU A 79 -0.77 0.48 7.06
CA LEU A 79 -2.05 0.60 6.36
C LEU A 79 -1.88 0.35 4.86
N GLY A 80 -0.82 0.91 4.24
CA GLY A 80 -0.52 0.67 2.83
C GLY A 80 -0.29 -0.81 2.51
N LYS A 81 0.41 -1.56 3.39
CA LYS A 81 0.57 -3.02 3.26
C LYS A 81 -0.78 -3.73 3.27
N ILE A 82 -1.65 -3.40 4.23
CA ILE A 82 -2.99 -4.01 4.33
C ILE A 82 -3.79 -3.73 3.06
N THR A 83 -3.84 -2.46 2.63
CA THR A 83 -4.59 -2.05 1.43
C THR A 83 -4.10 -2.77 0.18
N ARG A 84 -2.77 -2.85 -0.03
CA ARG A 84 -2.19 -3.59 -1.17
C ARG A 84 -2.57 -5.05 -1.16
N ASN A 85 -2.42 -5.72 -0.02
CA ASN A 85 -2.74 -7.13 0.09
C ASN A 85 -4.22 -7.39 -0.24
N LEU A 86 -5.13 -6.62 0.32
CA LEU A 86 -6.57 -6.74 0.05
C LEU A 86 -6.90 -6.46 -1.43
N SER A 87 -6.32 -5.40 -1.99
CA SER A 87 -6.53 -5.04 -3.40
C SER A 87 -6.05 -6.14 -4.34
N PHE A 88 -4.87 -6.72 -4.11
CA PHE A 88 -4.37 -7.82 -4.94
C PHE A 88 -5.15 -9.11 -4.74
N ASP A 89 -5.63 -9.40 -3.53
CA ASP A 89 -6.47 -10.57 -3.31
C ASP A 89 -7.81 -10.44 -4.05
N LEU A 90 -8.40 -9.25 -4.04
CA LEU A 90 -9.61 -8.95 -4.80
C LEU A 90 -9.35 -9.00 -6.31
N TYR A 91 -8.27 -8.38 -6.78
CA TYR A 91 -7.84 -8.41 -8.18
C TYR A 91 -7.67 -9.86 -8.69
N ARG A 92 -6.96 -10.70 -7.94
CA ARG A 92 -6.79 -12.13 -8.28
C ARG A 92 -8.12 -12.89 -8.31
N LYS A 93 -9.01 -12.60 -7.37
CA LYS A 93 -10.35 -13.22 -7.30
C LYS A 93 -11.18 -12.88 -8.53
N MET A 94 -11.10 -11.62 -9.01
CA MET A 94 -11.82 -11.15 -10.17
C MET A 94 -11.22 -11.67 -11.48
N HIS A 95 -9.88 -11.81 -11.56
CA HIS A 95 -9.16 -12.19 -12.77
C HIS A 95 -8.77 -13.68 -12.85
N ARG A 96 -9.22 -14.52 -11.92
CA ARG A 96 -8.99 -15.99 -11.97
C ARG A 96 -9.35 -16.65 -13.29
N LYS A 97 -10.12 -16.01 -14.17
CA LYS A 97 -10.51 -16.50 -15.50
C LYS A 97 -9.55 -16.08 -16.62
N LYS A 98 -8.65 -15.10 -16.41
CA LYS A 98 -7.63 -14.70 -17.39
C LYS A 98 -6.26 -15.15 -16.90
N ARG A 99 -5.80 -16.30 -17.37
CA ARG A 99 -4.39 -16.72 -17.19
C ARG A 99 -3.50 -15.79 -18.00
N GLY A 100 -2.53 -15.12 -17.37
CA GLY A 100 -1.39 -14.55 -18.07
C GLY A 100 -0.81 -13.23 -17.58
N GLU A 101 -1.54 -12.39 -16.82
CA GLU A 101 -0.95 -11.17 -16.28
C GLU A 101 -0.24 -11.45 -14.95
N SER A 102 1.05 -11.14 -14.92
CA SER A 102 1.89 -11.36 -13.74
C SER A 102 1.57 -10.30 -12.69
N GLN A 103 1.56 -10.71 -11.42
CA GLN A 103 1.44 -9.82 -10.25
C GLN A 103 2.50 -8.71 -10.26
N MET A 104 3.58 -8.93 -11.00
CA MET A 104 4.70 -8.01 -11.17
C MET A 104 4.34 -6.81 -12.06
N ASP A 105 3.58 -7.04 -13.12
CA ASP A 105 3.19 -5.96 -14.04
C ASP A 105 2.29 -4.95 -13.32
N ALA A 106 1.35 -5.42 -12.49
CA ALA A 106 0.49 -4.55 -11.68
C ALA A 106 1.28 -3.73 -10.63
N VAL A 107 2.36 -4.27 -10.07
CA VAL A 107 3.23 -3.53 -9.13
C VAL A 107 4.07 -2.49 -9.85
N LEU A 108 4.55 -2.80 -11.06
CA LEU A 108 5.31 -1.86 -11.88
C LEU A 108 4.42 -0.67 -12.33
N ASP A 109 3.18 -0.96 -12.71
CA ASP A 109 2.18 0.06 -13.07
C ASP A 109 1.86 0.96 -11.85
N GLU A 110 1.70 0.39 -10.65
CA GLU A 110 1.49 1.17 -9.42
C GLU A 110 2.68 2.11 -9.12
N LEU A 111 3.91 1.66 -9.37
CA LEU A 111 5.12 2.49 -9.22
C LEU A 111 5.09 3.71 -10.15
N GLU A 112 4.68 3.54 -11.40
CA GLU A 112 4.62 4.62 -12.37
C GLU A 112 3.52 5.66 -12.00
N GLU A 113 2.38 5.21 -11.49
CA GLU A 113 1.26 6.08 -11.12
C GLU A 113 1.47 6.82 -9.79
N CYS A 114 2.16 6.23 -8.80
CA CYS A 114 2.48 6.88 -7.53
C CYS A 114 3.29 8.17 -7.70
N VAL A 115 3.95 8.35 -8.86
CA VAL A 115 4.79 9.52 -9.18
C VAL A 115 4.04 10.63 -9.87
N SER A 116 2.83 10.38 -10.33
CA SER A 116 1.99 11.36 -11.05
C SER A 116 1.35 12.42 -10.15
N GLY A 117 1.77 12.55 -8.90
CA GLY A 117 1.35 13.58 -7.95
C GLY A 117 1.71 14.99 -8.42
N LYS A 118 0.81 15.94 -8.20
CA LYS A 118 0.74 17.28 -8.80
C LYS A 118 1.80 18.31 -8.38
N ASP A 119 2.87 17.94 -7.69
CA ASP A 119 3.82 18.90 -7.15
C ASP A 119 5.21 18.76 -7.77
N ASP A 120 5.73 19.88 -8.28
CA ASP A 120 7.09 20.14 -8.74
C ASP A 120 7.61 19.29 -9.93
N ILE A 121 7.74 19.95 -11.08
CA ILE A 121 8.18 19.35 -12.35
C ILE A 121 9.59 18.75 -12.26
N GLU A 122 10.51 19.37 -11.55
CA GLU A 122 11.89 18.87 -11.36
C GLU A 122 11.90 17.57 -10.54
N ARG A 123 11.15 17.53 -9.44
CA ARG A 123 10.99 16.33 -8.60
C ARG A 123 10.31 15.18 -9.34
N GLN A 124 9.36 15.48 -10.24
CA GLN A 124 8.72 14.47 -11.09
C GLN A 124 9.71 13.85 -12.10
N TRP A 125 10.65 14.63 -12.62
CA TRP A 125 11.67 14.13 -13.54
C TRP A 125 12.65 13.20 -12.83
N GLU A 126 13.22 13.63 -11.71
CA GLU A 126 14.14 12.81 -10.91
C GLU A 126 13.48 11.49 -10.46
N MET A 127 12.21 11.56 -10.07
CA MET A 127 11.47 10.39 -9.62
C MET A 127 11.16 9.43 -10.79
N LYS A 128 10.80 9.94 -11.98
CA LYS A 128 10.61 9.11 -13.18
C LYS A 128 11.90 8.41 -13.61
N GLU A 129 13.02 9.10 -13.52
CA GLU A 129 14.33 8.54 -13.83
C GLU A 129 14.69 7.42 -12.83
N LEU A 130 14.48 7.65 -11.53
CA LEU A 130 14.68 6.67 -10.49
C LEU A 130 13.79 5.41 -10.69
N ILE A 131 12.52 5.60 -11.04
CA ILE A 131 11.61 4.48 -11.33
C ILE A 131 12.06 3.70 -12.55
N ALA A 132 12.48 4.38 -13.62
CA ALA A 132 13.01 3.72 -14.81
C ALA A 132 14.26 2.88 -14.47
N GLU A 133 15.13 3.39 -13.61
CA GLU A 133 16.30 2.65 -13.12
C GLU A 133 15.91 1.44 -12.27
N ILE A 134 14.96 1.60 -11.34
CA ILE A 134 14.43 0.49 -10.53
C ILE A 134 13.80 -0.57 -11.42
N ASN A 135 12.98 -0.19 -12.40
CA ASN A 135 12.36 -1.11 -13.34
C ASN A 135 13.41 -1.85 -14.17
N GLN A 136 14.42 -1.15 -14.67
CA GLN A 136 15.52 -1.78 -15.41
C GLN A 136 16.34 -2.76 -14.53
N PHE A 137 16.55 -2.41 -13.27
CA PHE A 137 17.21 -3.29 -12.31
C PHE A 137 16.37 -4.55 -12.05
N LEU A 138 15.07 -4.39 -11.79
CA LEU A 138 14.16 -5.51 -11.54
C LEU A 138 14.05 -6.44 -12.75
N GLN A 139 14.02 -5.91 -13.97
CA GLN A 139 14.00 -6.72 -15.20
C GLN A 139 15.25 -7.57 -15.39
N LYS A 140 16.41 -7.13 -14.88
CA LYS A 140 17.67 -7.90 -14.93
C LYS A 140 17.73 -9.03 -13.90
N LEU A 141 16.87 -9.03 -12.90
CA LEU A 141 16.83 -10.07 -11.89
C LEU A 141 16.10 -11.33 -12.42
N PRO A 142 16.56 -12.54 -12.07
CA PRO A 142 15.75 -13.74 -12.22
C PRO A 142 14.38 -13.58 -11.54
N GLU A 143 13.34 -14.20 -12.11
CA GLU A 143 11.95 -14.06 -11.65
C GLU A 143 11.78 -14.27 -10.14
N GLU A 144 12.39 -15.34 -9.60
CA GLU A 144 12.33 -15.63 -8.15
C GLU A 144 12.90 -14.49 -7.30
N LYS A 145 14.07 -13.96 -7.68
CA LYS A 145 14.72 -12.87 -6.95
C LYS A 145 13.92 -11.56 -7.06
N ARG A 146 13.31 -11.33 -8.21
CA ARG A 146 12.43 -10.19 -8.45
C ARG A 146 11.20 -10.28 -7.55
N CYS A 147 10.56 -11.46 -7.49
CA CYS A 147 9.43 -11.70 -6.58
C CYS A 147 9.82 -11.47 -5.11
N MET A 148 10.96 -12.02 -4.67
CA MET A 148 11.47 -11.78 -3.31
C MET A 148 11.69 -10.30 -3.02
N PHE A 149 12.27 -9.55 -3.97
CA PHE A 149 12.52 -8.12 -3.83
C PHE A 149 11.20 -7.35 -3.65
N VAL A 150 10.22 -7.60 -4.53
CA VAL A 150 8.91 -6.95 -4.47
C VAL A 150 8.18 -7.30 -3.18
N LEU A 151 8.14 -8.57 -2.79
CA LEU A 151 7.52 -8.99 -1.53
C LEU A 151 8.20 -8.30 -0.33
N ARG A 152 9.52 -8.20 -0.34
CA ARG A 152 10.27 -7.60 0.77
C ARG A 152 10.10 -6.09 0.88
N TYR A 153 10.25 -5.37 -0.23
CA TYR A 153 10.36 -3.91 -0.22
C TYR A 153 9.06 -3.20 -0.56
N TRP A 154 8.20 -3.81 -1.38
CA TRP A 154 6.91 -3.24 -1.74
C TRP A 154 5.79 -3.68 -0.80
N TYR A 155 5.72 -4.96 -0.52
CA TYR A 155 4.72 -5.52 0.41
C TYR A 155 5.16 -5.47 1.87
N VAL A 156 6.44 -5.17 2.13
CA VAL A 156 7.02 -5.14 3.48
C VAL A 156 6.85 -6.48 4.21
N ASP A 157 6.86 -7.59 3.45
CA ASP A 157 6.76 -8.92 4.03
C ASP A 157 8.04 -9.28 4.80
N SER A 158 7.89 -10.00 5.90
CA SER A 158 9.01 -10.59 6.61
C SER A 158 9.62 -11.76 5.81
N ILE A 159 10.86 -12.13 6.13
CA ILE A 159 11.52 -13.28 5.48
C ILE A 159 10.70 -14.56 5.64
N GLY A 160 10.06 -14.75 6.81
CA GLY A 160 9.18 -15.89 7.06
C GLY A 160 7.95 -15.90 6.16
N GLU A 161 7.25 -14.77 6.04
CA GLU A 161 6.09 -14.63 5.14
C GLU A 161 6.48 -14.86 3.67
N ILE A 162 7.67 -14.37 3.26
CA ILE A 162 8.19 -14.60 1.91
C ILE A 162 8.46 -16.08 1.67
N ALA A 163 9.08 -16.78 2.63
CA ALA A 163 9.35 -18.20 2.53
C ALA A 163 8.06 -19.03 2.43
N GLU A 164 7.03 -18.69 3.21
CA GLU A 164 5.72 -19.35 3.13
C GLU A 164 5.00 -19.13 1.79
N ARG A 165 5.21 -17.97 1.15
CA ARG A 165 4.58 -17.65 -0.15
C ARG A 165 5.27 -18.30 -1.34
N LEU A 166 6.57 -18.47 -1.26
CA LEU A 166 7.37 -18.97 -2.39
C LEU A 166 7.66 -20.49 -2.29
N GLY A 167 7.36 -21.12 -1.14
CA GLY A 167 7.55 -22.57 -0.92
C GLY A 167 8.95 -22.88 -0.50
#